data_52aa0e66ad00dac40947a64a386543f3
#
_entry.id   52aa0e66ad00dac40947a64a386543f3
#
_cell.length_a   1.000
_cell.length_b   1.000
_cell.length_c   1.000
_cell.angle_alpha   90.00
_cell.angle_beta   90.00
_cell.angle_gamma   90.00
#
_symmetry.space_group_name_H-M   'P 1'
#
loop_
_entity.id
_entity.type
_entity.pdbx_description
1 polymer ?
#
loop_
_entity_poly.entity_id
_entity_poly.type
_entity_poly.pdbx_seq_one_letter_code
_entity_poly.pdbx_strand_id
1 'polypeptide(L)'
;MTLNGFGDPDVVEQQRRDIEEMFGVTVAYSGADVTQPVEIAEMISNAEKTFGVVDVLVNNAGIQFVAKLEDFPVEKWDAVIATNLSAAFHTCRCALPGMKRRGWGRIINIASAHGLVASAEKAAYVAAKHGVVGLTKVVAIETADHGITCNAICPGWVMTPLIAQQIEAHANATGQSVEEAKQEFVAEKQPMARYTRPEDIGALAVFLAGDAAATITGASYSIDGGWTAG
;
A
#
# COMPACT_ATOMS: atom_id res chain seq x y z
N MET A 1 10.29 -1.76 15.20
CA MET A 1 9.31 -1.61 14.09
C MET A 1 7.90 -1.68 14.65
N THR A 2 6.90 -1.02 14.03
CA THR A 2 5.48 -1.18 14.41
C THR A 2 4.73 -1.78 13.22
N LEU A 3 4.02 -2.88 13.46
CA LEU A 3 3.07 -3.47 12.52
C LEU A 3 1.67 -2.93 12.83
N ASN A 4 0.90 -2.63 11.79
CA ASN A 4 -0.52 -2.30 11.92
C ASN A 4 -1.36 -3.14 10.98
N GLY A 5 -2.51 -3.57 11.42
CA GLY A 5 -3.48 -4.31 10.64
C GLY A 5 -4.49 -5.03 11.52
N PHE A 6 -5.44 -5.68 10.89
CA PHE A 6 -6.41 -6.57 11.54
C PHE A 6 -6.11 -8.02 11.18
N GLY A 7 -6.38 -8.93 12.08
CA GLY A 7 -6.20 -10.36 11.86
C GLY A 7 -6.51 -11.17 13.11
N ASP A 8 -6.40 -12.47 12.98
CA ASP A 8 -6.44 -13.37 14.14
C ASP A 8 -5.26 -13.05 15.07
N PRO A 9 -5.52 -12.85 16.39
CA PRO A 9 -4.49 -12.45 17.33
C PRO A 9 -3.28 -13.40 17.40
N ASP A 10 -3.51 -14.70 17.27
CA ASP A 10 -2.44 -15.70 17.32
C ASP A 10 -1.57 -15.64 16.05
N VAL A 11 -2.19 -15.42 14.88
CA VAL A 11 -1.48 -15.23 13.61
C VAL A 11 -0.65 -13.95 13.63
N VAL A 12 -1.22 -12.86 14.11
CA VAL A 12 -0.53 -11.57 14.24
C VAL A 12 0.66 -11.69 15.18
N GLU A 13 0.49 -12.33 16.34
CA GLU A 13 1.58 -12.51 17.31
C GLU A 13 2.67 -13.44 16.76
N GLN A 14 2.30 -14.48 16.00
CA GLN A 14 3.28 -15.34 15.35
C GLN A 14 4.10 -14.56 14.32
N GLN A 15 3.45 -13.78 13.46
CA GLN A 15 4.14 -12.92 12.48
C GLN A 15 5.08 -11.92 13.15
N ARG A 16 4.64 -11.32 14.26
CA ARG A 16 5.47 -10.40 15.04
C ARG A 16 6.76 -11.06 15.52
N ARG A 17 6.64 -12.27 16.09
CA ARG A 17 7.79 -13.06 16.57
C ARG A 17 8.71 -13.52 15.45
N ASP A 18 8.13 -14.00 14.35
CA ASP A 18 8.92 -14.43 13.19
C ASP A 18 9.82 -13.31 12.67
N ILE A 19 9.32 -12.07 12.65
CA ILE A 19 10.10 -10.90 12.24
C ILE A 19 11.18 -10.58 13.28
N GLU A 20 10.87 -10.64 14.57
CA GLU A 20 11.87 -10.41 15.63
C GLU A 20 13.00 -11.43 15.56
N GLU A 21 12.67 -12.71 15.39
CA GLU A 21 13.65 -13.80 15.30
C GLU A 21 14.49 -13.70 14.03
N MET A 22 13.83 -13.43 12.88
CA MET A 22 14.51 -13.41 11.58
C MET A 22 15.48 -12.22 11.45
N PHE A 23 15.14 -11.06 12.00
CA PHE A 23 15.88 -9.83 11.77
C PHE A 23 16.56 -9.25 13.03
N GLY A 24 16.35 -9.83 14.20
CA GLY A 24 16.95 -9.37 15.45
C GLY A 24 16.47 -7.97 15.88
N VAL A 25 15.23 -7.61 15.57
CA VAL A 25 14.65 -6.29 15.83
C VAL A 25 13.45 -6.38 16.76
N THR A 26 13.20 -5.34 17.56
CA THR A 26 11.98 -5.26 18.35
C THR A 26 10.79 -4.88 17.48
N VAL A 27 9.69 -5.62 17.59
CA VAL A 27 8.45 -5.39 16.82
C VAL A 27 7.28 -5.15 17.77
N ALA A 28 6.67 -3.97 17.67
CA ALA A 28 5.39 -3.67 18.30
C ALA A 28 4.23 -3.91 17.32
N TYR A 29 3.04 -4.14 17.87
CA TYR A 29 1.81 -4.26 17.09
C TYR A 29 0.81 -3.17 17.52
N SER A 30 0.06 -2.66 16.54
CA SER A 30 -1.07 -1.76 16.74
C SER A 30 -2.28 -2.28 15.95
N GLY A 31 -3.38 -2.49 16.63
CA GLY A 31 -4.68 -2.81 16.02
C GLY A 31 -5.50 -1.57 15.65
N ALA A 32 -4.86 -0.42 15.44
CA ALA A 32 -5.53 0.82 15.08
C ALA A 32 -6.30 0.69 13.75
N ASP A 33 -7.55 1.14 13.76
CA ASP A 33 -8.36 1.27 12.55
C ASP A 33 -7.88 2.51 11.76
N VAL A 34 -7.28 2.26 10.61
CA VAL A 34 -6.75 3.33 9.74
C VAL A 34 -7.85 4.20 9.11
N THR A 35 -9.12 3.86 9.26
CA THR A 35 -10.25 4.74 8.89
C THR A 35 -10.52 5.81 9.96
N GLN A 36 -9.92 5.67 11.16
CA GLN A 36 -10.12 6.56 12.29
C GLN A 36 -8.90 7.47 12.50
N PRO A 37 -8.98 8.76 12.21
CA PRO A 37 -7.85 9.70 12.33
C PRO A 37 -7.24 9.76 13.73
N VAL A 38 -8.05 9.57 14.76
CA VAL A 38 -7.60 9.58 16.16
C VAL A 38 -6.73 8.36 16.46
N GLU A 39 -7.16 7.18 16.02
CA GLU A 39 -6.39 5.94 16.22
C GLU A 39 -5.06 5.95 15.45
N ILE A 40 -5.03 6.54 14.24
CA ILE A 40 -3.78 6.77 13.51
C ILE A 40 -2.84 7.68 14.31
N ALA A 41 -3.33 8.78 14.86
CA ALA A 41 -2.51 9.70 15.65
C ALA A 41 -1.94 9.02 16.90
N GLU A 42 -2.74 8.22 17.58
CA GLU A 42 -2.32 7.43 18.74
C GLU A 42 -1.28 6.38 18.36
N MET A 43 -1.48 5.66 17.26
CA MET A 43 -0.53 4.66 16.74
C MET A 43 0.84 5.29 16.45
N ILE A 44 0.89 6.40 15.73
CA ILE A 44 2.15 7.10 15.41
C ILE A 44 2.80 7.61 16.71
N SER A 45 2.03 8.25 17.60
CA SER A 45 2.53 8.72 18.90
C SER A 45 3.12 7.59 19.76
N ASN A 46 2.48 6.43 19.79
CA ASN A 46 2.96 5.27 20.52
C ASN A 46 4.22 4.66 19.90
N ALA A 47 4.30 4.62 18.56
CA ALA A 47 5.52 4.22 17.86
C ALA A 47 6.69 5.17 18.19
N GLU A 48 6.46 6.49 18.19
CA GLU A 48 7.46 7.49 18.55
C GLU A 48 7.88 7.38 20.02
N LYS A 49 6.96 7.12 20.95
CA LYS A 49 7.31 6.89 22.37
C LYS A 49 8.16 5.64 22.59
N THR A 50 7.91 4.59 21.79
CA THR A 50 8.58 3.30 21.94
C THR A 50 9.94 3.28 21.27
N PHE A 51 10.06 3.85 20.07
CA PHE A 51 11.22 3.70 19.19
C PHE A 51 11.91 5.04 18.85
N GLY A 52 11.39 6.16 19.30
CA GLY A 52 11.84 7.50 18.91
C GLY A 52 11.03 8.03 17.73
N VAL A 53 11.68 8.50 16.68
CA VAL A 53 11.02 9.04 15.49
C VAL A 53 10.60 7.89 14.56
N VAL A 54 9.48 8.06 13.86
CA VAL A 54 9.12 7.20 12.71
C VAL A 54 10.00 7.61 11.53
N ASP A 55 11.06 6.85 11.28
CA ASP A 55 12.01 7.12 10.20
C ASP A 55 11.48 6.68 8.83
N VAL A 56 10.84 5.52 8.77
CA VAL A 56 10.25 4.95 7.56
C VAL A 56 8.77 4.70 7.77
N LEU A 57 7.93 5.28 6.91
CA LEU A 57 6.49 5.07 6.89
C LEU A 57 6.08 4.33 5.61
N VAL A 58 5.45 3.16 5.74
CA VAL A 58 4.89 2.41 4.61
C VAL A 58 3.37 2.40 4.73
N ASN A 59 2.70 3.10 3.82
CA ASN A 59 1.24 3.11 3.68
C ASN A 59 0.82 1.98 2.73
N ASN A 60 0.49 0.83 3.29
CA ASN A 60 0.14 -0.37 2.52
C ASN A 60 -1.33 -0.78 2.69
N ALA A 61 -2.02 -0.37 3.75
CA ALA A 61 -3.41 -0.73 4.00
C ALA A 61 -4.29 -0.41 2.78
N GLY A 62 -5.18 -1.32 2.42
CA GLY A 62 -6.05 -1.10 1.28
C GLY A 62 -7.13 -2.17 1.15
N ILE A 63 -8.29 -1.72 0.71
CA ILE A 63 -9.45 -2.56 0.39
C ILE A 63 -9.97 -2.23 -1.01
N GLN A 64 -10.74 -3.13 -1.57
CA GLN A 64 -11.37 -2.96 -2.87
C GLN A 64 -12.82 -3.43 -2.83
N PHE A 65 -13.66 -2.76 -3.59
CA PHE A 65 -15.01 -3.18 -3.93
C PHE A 65 -15.23 -3.00 -5.44
N VAL A 66 -15.96 -3.91 -6.06
CA VAL A 66 -16.18 -3.95 -7.52
C VAL A 66 -17.67 -3.87 -7.77
N ALA A 67 -18.12 -2.83 -8.46
CA ALA A 67 -19.49 -2.63 -8.92
C ALA A 67 -19.50 -1.57 -10.01
N LYS A 68 -20.53 -1.58 -10.87
CA LYS A 68 -20.81 -0.48 -11.80
C LYS A 68 -21.04 0.81 -11.03
N LEU A 69 -20.72 1.95 -11.66
CA LEU A 69 -20.78 3.24 -10.98
C LEU A 69 -22.19 3.55 -10.44
N GLU A 70 -23.22 3.26 -11.21
CA GLU A 70 -24.63 3.48 -10.83
C GLU A 70 -25.10 2.56 -9.70
N ASP A 71 -24.49 1.40 -9.55
CA ASP A 71 -24.83 0.38 -8.54
C ASP A 71 -23.83 0.40 -7.35
N PHE A 72 -22.87 1.33 -7.33
CA PHE A 72 -21.81 1.35 -6.33
C PHE A 72 -22.35 1.85 -4.98
N PRO A 73 -22.34 1.04 -3.90
CA PRO A 73 -22.86 1.45 -2.61
C PRO A 73 -22.03 2.59 -2.02
N VAL A 74 -22.70 3.64 -1.52
CA VAL A 74 -22.04 4.83 -0.97
C VAL A 74 -21.13 4.48 0.20
N GLU A 75 -21.58 3.61 1.09
CA GLU A 75 -20.79 3.15 2.24
C GLU A 75 -19.52 2.38 1.84
N LYS A 76 -19.54 1.70 0.68
CA LYS A 76 -18.33 1.04 0.13
C LYS A 76 -17.38 2.04 -0.50
N TRP A 77 -17.93 3.08 -1.16
CA TRP A 77 -17.13 4.20 -1.63
C TRP A 77 -16.40 4.87 -0.47
N ASP A 78 -17.13 5.26 0.57
CA ASP A 78 -16.57 5.94 1.75
C ASP A 78 -15.50 5.10 2.44
N ALA A 79 -15.75 3.79 2.63
CA ALA A 79 -14.80 2.88 3.24
C ALA A 79 -13.50 2.75 2.39
N VAL A 80 -13.62 2.64 1.07
CA VAL A 80 -12.45 2.55 0.16
C VAL A 80 -11.65 3.86 0.19
N ILE A 81 -12.29 5.01 0.14
CA ILE A 81 -11.60 6.32 0.22
C ILE A 81 -10.94 6.49 1.59
N ALA A 82 -11.63 6.18 2.67
CA ALA A 82 -11.09 6.28 4.03
C ALA A 82 -9.83 5.43 4.19
N THR A 83 -9.89 4.14 3.81
CA THR A 83 -8.78 3.20 3.99
C THR A 83 -7.63 3.46 3.02
N ASN A 84 -7.92 3.68 1.73
CA ASN A 84 -6.86 3.68 0.73
C ASN A 84 -6.21 5.07 0.51
N LEU A 85 -6.93 6.16 0.80
CA LEU A 85 -6.46 7.53 0.56
C LEU A 85 -6.34 8.33 1.85
N SER A 86 -7.43 8.47 2.61
CA SER A 86 -7.43 9.32 3.81
C SER A 86 -6.47 8.81 4.87
N ALA A 87 -6.33 7.48 5.02
CA ALA A 87 -5.35 6.88 5.92
C ALA A 87 -3.92 7.32 5.60
N ALA A 88 -3.51 7.29 4.32
CA ALA A 88 -2.18 7.73 3.89
C ALA A 88 -1.96 9.22 4.17
N PHE A 89 -2.96 10.06 3.98
CA PHE A 89 -2.89 11.47 4.38
C PHE A 89 -2.69 11.61 5.90
N HIS A 90 -3.47 10.92 6.71
CA HIS A 90 -3.40 11.05 8.17
C HIS A 90 -2.09 10.51 8.74
N THR A 91 -1.58 9.38 8.25
CA THR A 91 -0.29 8.82 8.68
C THR A 91 0.87 9.76 8.31
N CYS A 92 0.89 10.28 7.07
CA CYS A 92 1.88 11.28 6.65
C CYS A 92 1.82 12.52 7.56
N ARG A 93 0.62 13.09 7.75
CA ARG A 93 0.42 14.27 8.60
C ARG A 93 0.95 14.08 10.03
N CYS A 94 0.79 12.88 10.59
CA CYS A 94 1.23 12.58 11.95
C CYS A 94 2.74 12.31 12.03
N ALA A 95 3.35 11.65 11.04
CA ALA A 95 4.77 11.29 11.06
C ALA A 95 5.70 12.45 10.63
N LEU A 96 5.26 13.30 9.71
CA LEU A 96 6.08 14.37 9.14
C LEU A 96 6.71 15.32 10.17
N PRO A 97 6.03 15.77 11.24
CA PRO A 97 6.66 16.64 12.24
C PRO A 97 7.90 16.01 12.90
N GLY A 98 7.85 14.70 13.19
CA GLY A 98 8.99 13.95 13.72
C GLY A 98 10.13 13.84 12.72
N MET A 99 9.84 13.46 11.47
CA MET A 99 10.80 13.37 10.38
C MET A 99 11.48 14.72 10.10
N LYS A 100 10.72 15.83 10.06
CA LYS A 100 11.26 17.18 9.87
C LYS A 100 12.22 17.60 10.99
N ARG A 101 11.89 17.32 12.26
CA ARG A 101 12.80 17.59 13.40
C ARG A 101 14.10 16.80 13.29
N ARG A 102 14.04 15.57 12.78
CA ARG A 102 15.22 14.72 12.58
C ARG A 102 16.02 15.10 11.34
N GLY A 103 15.44 15.77 10.36
CA GLY A 103 16.05 16.06 9.05
C GLY A 103 16.22 14.83 8.18
N TRP A 104 15.42 13.78 8.40
CA TRP A 104 15.45 12.53 7.65
C TRP A 104 14.11 11.80 7.72
N GLY A 105 13.68 11.22 6.61
CA GLY A 105 12.50 10.39 6.55
C GLY A 105 12.29 9.73 5.18
N ARG A 106 11.59 8.61 5.18
CA ARG A 106 11.21 7.88 3.96
C ARG A 106 9.74 7.51 4.03
N ILE A 107 8.96 7.99 3.07
CA ILE A 107 7.53 7.66 2.95
C ILE A 107 7.33 6.86 1.67
N ILE A 108 6.73 5.67 1.80
CA ILE A 108 6.48 4.74 0.71
C ILE A 108 4.98 4.45 0.70
N ASN A 109 4.31 4.90 -0.33
CA ASN A 109 2.89 4.68 -0.52
C ASN A 109 2.65 3.52 -1.49
N ILE A 110 2.01 2.44 -1.06
CA ILE A 110 1.62 1.35 -1.95
C ILE A 110 0.35 1.78 -2.68
N ALA A 111 0.55 2.33 -3.89
CA ALA A 111 -0.52 2.71 -4.79
C ALA A 111 -1.05 1.48 -5.55
N SER A 112 -1.04 1.51 -6.87
CA SER A 112 -1.44 0.44 -7.80
C SER A 112 -1.18 0.89 -9.22
N ALA A 113 -1.15 -0.01 -10.20
CA ALA A 113 -1.35 0.32 -11.61
C ALA A 113 -2.63 1.16 -11.81
N HIS A 114 -3.68 0.91 -11.01
CA HIS A 114 -4.89 1.72 -10.95
C HIS A 114 -4.71 3.13 -10.34
N GLY A 115 -3.53 3.51 -9.95
CA GLY A 115 -3.17 4.90 -9.66
C GLY A 115 -2.66 5.66 -10.89
N LEU A 116 -2.45 4.95 -12.01
CA LEU A 116 -1.92 5.47 -13.27
C LEU A 116 -2.91 5.29 -14.45
N VAL A 117 -3.68 4.20 -14.42
CA VAL A 117 -4.72 3.87 -15.41
C VAL A 117 -6.01 3.45 -14.71
N ALA A 118 -7.11 3.34 -15.46
CA ALA A 118 -8.39 2.93 -14.92
C ALA A 118 -8.82 1.54 -15.41
N SER A 119 -9.78 0.95 -14.69
CA SER A 119 -10.58 -0.19 -15.12
C SER A 119 -12.04 0.04 -14.76
N ALA A 120 -12.95 -0.53 -15.53
CA ALA A 120 -14.38 -0.50 -15.23
C ALA A 120 -14.66 -1.10 -13.83
N GLU A 121 -15.76 -0.69 -13.24
CA GLU A 121 -16.31 -1.23 -11.99
C GLU A 121 -15.44 -1.00 -10.73
N LYS A 122 -14.38 -0.19 -10.81
CA LYS A 122 -13.42 0.08 -9.71
C LYS A 122 -13.37 1.56 -9.33
N ALA A 123 -14.49 2.28 -9.41
CA ALA A 123 -14.55 3.73 -9.27
C ALA A 123 -13.83 4.25 -8.02
N ALA A 124 -14.19 3.77 -6.82
CA ALA A 124 -13.60 4.23 -5.56
C ALA A 124 -12.09 3.87 -5.47
N TYR A 125 -11.73 2.65 -5.88
CA TYR A 125 -10.35 2.21 -5.82
C TYR A 125 -9.44 2.99 -6.76
N VAL A 126 -9.86 3.21 -8.01
CA VAL A 126 -9.12 4.01 -9.00
C VAL A 126 -8.97 5.44 -8.51
N ALA A 127 -10.06 6.07 -8.03
CA ALA A 127 -10.02 7.42 -7.49
C ALA A 127 -9.05 7.53 -6.29
N ALA A 128 -9.12 6.59 -5.34
CA ALA A 128 -8.25 6.57 -4.18
C ALA A 128 -6.77 6.42 -4.57
N LYS A 129 -6.46 5.46 -5.48
CA LYS A 129 -5.06 5.20 -5.87
C LYS A 129 -4.46 6.31 -6.73
N HIS A 130 -5.23 6.99 -7.59
CA HIS A 130 -4.81 8.24 -8.23
C HIS A 130 -4.58 9.36 -7.20
N GLY A 131 -5.47 9.47 -6.18
CA GLY A 131 -5.30 10.40 -5.08
C GLY A 131 -4.00 10.17 -4.30
N VAL A 132 -3.65 8.91 -4.02
CA VAL A 132 -2.37 8.56 -3.35
C VAL A 132 -1.16 8.99 -4.17
N VAL A 133 -1.18 8.79 -5.49
CA VAL A 133 -0.12 9.26 -6.40
C VAL A 133 -0.01 10.79 -6.36
N GLY A 134 -1.15 11.50 -6.35
CA GLY A 134 -1.19 12.95 -6.18
C GLY A 134 -0.63 13.40 -4.83
N LEU A 135 -1.09 12.77 -3.73
CA LEU A 135 -0.61 13.05 -2.38
C LEU A 135 0.91 12.83 -2.26
N THR A 136 1.43 11.75 -2.85
CA THR A 136 2.87 11.44 -2.88
C THR A 136 3.68 12.61 -3.44
N LYS A 137 3.22 13.23 -4.54
CA LYS A 137 3.90 14.36 -5.18
C LYS A 137 3.86 15.61 -4.30
N VAL A 138 2.72 15.89 -3.66
CA VAL A 138 2.59 17.05 -2.76
C VAL A 138 3.53 16.90 -1.56
N VAL A 139 3.51 15.75 -0.90
CA VAL A 139 4.40 15.47 0.25
C VAL A 139 5.88 15.59 -0.18
N ALA A 140 6.25 15.05 -1.33
CA ALA A 140 7.61 15.13 -1.85
C ALA A 140 8.09 16.58 -2.03
N ILE A 141 7.24 17.46 -2.59
CA ILE A 141 7.56 18.88 -2.80
C ILE A 141 7.68 19.61 -1.46
N GLU A 142 6.74 19.38 -0.52
CA GLU A 142 6.70 20.07 0.77
C GLU A 142 7.81 19.64 1.74
N THR A 143 8.57 18.59 1.41
CA THR A 143 9.59 18.03 2.29
C THR A 143 10.98 17.90 1.64
N ALA A 144 11.12 18.38 0.42
CA ALA A 144 12.35 18.23 -0.36
C ALA A 144 13.60 18.82 0.32
N ASP A 145 13.43 19.91 1.07
CA ASP A 145 14.49 20.59 1.82
C ASP A 145 14.73 20.04 3.23
N HIS A 146 14.01 18.99 3.61
CA HIS A 146 14.06 18.40 4.96
C HIS A 146 14.74 17.02 4.99
N GLY A 147 15.38 16.58 3.90
CA GLY A 147 15.97 15.24 3.82
C GLY A 147 14.97 14.08 3.81
N ILE A 148 13.70 14.39 3.50
CA ILE A 148 12.59 13.42 3.47
C ILE A 148 12.23 13.12 2.02
N THR A 149 12.02 11.85 1.70
CA THR A 149 11.50 11.43 0.38
C THR A 149 10.12 10.79 0.53
N CYS A 150 9.28 11.00 -0.46
CA CYS A 150 7.97 10.37 -0.55
C CYS A 150 7.78 9.81 -1.96
N ASN A 151 7.58 8.48 -2.07
CA ASN A 151 7.43 7.79 -3.35
C ASN A 151 6.25 6.83 -3.34
N ALA A 152 5.69 6.55 -4.51
CA ALA A 152 4.64 5.57 -4.71
C ALA A 152 5.19 4.33 -5.42
N ILE A 153 4.83 3.14 -4.95
CA ILE A 153 4.98 1.88 -5.69
C ILE A 153 3.61 1.56 -6.28
N CYS A 154 3.59 1.23 -7.57
CA CYS A 154 2.38 0.97 -8.34
C CYS A 154 2.37 -0.47 -8.86
N PRO A 155 2.01 -1.46 -8.02
CA PRO A 155 1.95 -2.84 -8.46
C PRO A 155 0.82 -3.09 -9.45
N GLY A 156 1.04 -4.04 -10.37
CA GLY A 156 -0.02 -4.69 -11.12
C GLY A 156 -0.72 -5.78 -10.29
N TRP A 157 -0.95 -6.94 -10.92
CA TRP A 157 -1.50 -8.10 -10.22
C TRP A 157 -0.45 -8.73 -9.31
N VAL A 158 -0.76 -8.75 -8.02
CA VAL A 158 0.06 -9.40 -6.97
C VAL A 158 -0.73 -10.58 -6.45
N MET A 159 -0.12 -11.77 -6.40
CA MET A 159 -0.79 -12.96 -5.88
C MET A 159 -1.01 -12.81 -4.36
N THR A 160 -2.20 -12.36 -4.00
CA THR A 160 -2.68 -12.18 -2.63
C THR A 160 -3.96 -12.99 -2.44
N PRO A 161 -4.40 -13.25 -1.20
CA PRO A 161 -5.70 -13.90 -0.95
C PRO A 161 -6.88 -13.24 -1.67
N LEU A 162 -6.86 -11.89 -1.76
CA LEU A 162 -7.88 -11.14 -2.48
C LEU A 162 -7.92 -11.48 -3.98
N ILE A 163 -6.76 -11.58 -4.61
CA ILE A 163 -6.66 -11.92 -6.04
C ILE A 163 -6.97 -13.39 -6.28
N ALA A 164 -6.54 -14.28 -5.38
CA ALA A 164 -6.88 -15.71 -5.46
C ALA A 164 -8.42 -15.90 -5.47
N GLN A 165 -9.15 -15.22 -4.59
CA GLN A 165 -10.62 -15.26 -4.57
C GLN A 165 -11.24 -14.75 -5.88
N GLN A 166 -10.70 -13.69 -6.50
CA GLN A 166 -11.20 -13.17 -7.77
C GLN A 166 -10.96 -14.17 -8.92
N ILE A 167 -9.81 -14.84 -8.92
CA ILE A 167 -9.48 -15.89 -9.90
C ILE A 167 -10.42 -17.08 -9.75
N GLU A 168 -10.66 -17.55 -8.52
CA GLU A 168 -11.61 -18.65 -8.25
C GLU A 168 -13.05 -18.29 -8.69
N ALA A 169 -13.49 -17.06 -8.40
CA ALA A 169 -14.79 -16.59 -8.83
C ALA A 169 -14.89 -16.54 -10.37
N HIS A 170 -13.85 -16.10 -11.06
CA HIS A 170 -13.78 -16.09 -12.52
C HIS A 170 -13.79 -17.52 -13.09
N ALA A 171 -12.97 -18.43 -12.56
CA ALA A 171 -12.94 -19.83 -12.97
C ALA A 171 -14.33 -20.48 -12.85
N ASN A 172 -15.02 -20.26 -11.74
CA ASN A 172 -16.38 -20.77 -11.51
C ASN A 172 -17.41 -20.19 -12.49
N ALA A 173 -17.29 -18.91 -12.83
CA ALA A 173 -18.22 -18.23 -13.76
C ALA A 173 -18.00 -18.67 -15.22
N THR A 174 -16.78 -19.04 -15.60
CA THR A 174 -16.40 -19.41 -16.98
C THR A 174 -16.33 -20.92 -17.20
N GLY A 175 -16.37 -21.73 -16.13
CA GLY A 175 -16.21 -23.19 -16.21
C GLY A 175 -14.78 -23.66 -16.53
N GLN A 176 -13.80 -22.78 -16.35
CA GLN A 176 -12.38 -23.07 -16.55
C GLN A 176 -11.75 -23.68 -15.28
N SER A 177 -10.59 -24.31 -15.43
CA SER A 177 -9.75 -24.64 -14.27
C SER A 177 -9.18 -23.36 -13.63
N VAL A 178 -8.89 -23.42 -12.34
CA VAL A 178 -8.27 -22.27 -11.61
C VAL A 178 -6.94 -21.86 -12.25
N GLU A 179 -6.16 -22.79 -12.75
CA GLU A 179 -4.86 -22.47 -13.38
C GLU A 179 -5.01 -21.79 -14.74
N GLU A 180 -5.99 -22.19 -15.55
CA GLU A 180 -6.32 -21.51 -16.82
C GLU A 180 -6.83 -20.09 -16.53
N ALA A 181 -7.79 -19.95 -15.61
CA ALA A 181 -8.32 -18.66 -15.19
C ALA A 181 -7.22 -17.72 -14.64
N LYS A 182 -6.27 -18.25 -13.88
CA LYS A 182 -5.12 -17.52 -13.36
C LYS A 182 -4.22 -16.98 -14.47
N GLN A 183 -3.92 -17.79 -15.47
CA GLN A 183 -3.10 -17.36 -16.61
C GLN A 183 -3.82 -16.31 -17.47
N GLU A 184 -5.08 -16.51 -17.76
CA GLU A 184 -5.90 -15.56 -18.50
C GLU A 184 -6.02 -14.22 -17.77
N PHE A 185 -6.29 -14.27 -16.47
CA PHE A 185 -6.48 -13.08 -15.63
C PHE A 185 -5.25 -12.18 -15.60
N VAL A 186 -4.05 -12.76 -15.49
CA VAL A 186 -2.82 -11.96 -15.52
C VAL A 186 -2.50 -11.46 -16.92
N ALA A 187 -2.69 -12.30 -17.96
CA ALA A 187 -2.36 -11.96 -19.34
C ALA A 187 -3.26 -10.86 -19.92
N GLU A 188 -4.51 -10.71 -19.41
CA GLU A 188 -5.44 -9.66 -19.85
C GLU A 188 -4.85 -8.25 -19.68
N LYS A 189 -4.07 -8.02 -18.62
CA LYS A 189 -3.56 -6.69 -18.26
C LYS A 189 -2.04 -6.59 -18.28
N GLN A 190 -1.33 -7.66 -17.95
CA GLN A 190 0.13 -7.65 -17.86
C GLN A 190 0.78 -8.35 -19.04
N PRO A 191 1.42 -7.62 -19.98
CA PRO A 191 2.08 -8.21 -21.15
C PRO A 191 3.11 -9.29 -20.82
N MET A 192 3.75 -9.20 -19.63
CA MET A 192 4.67 -10.26 -19.15
C MET A 192 3.95 -11.54 -18.76
N ALA A 193 2.62 -11.56 -18.64
CA ALA A 193 1.80 -12.70 -18.20
C ALA A 193 2.31 -13.36 -16.90
N ARG A 194 2.81 -12.54 -15.96
CA ARG A 194 3.39 -12.99 -14.68
C ARG A 194 2.89 -12.09 -13.55
N TYR A 195 2.48 -12.70 -12.44
CA TYR A 195 2.15 -11.95 -11.22
C TYR A 195 3.42 -11.38 -10.59
N THR A 196 3.31 -10.14 -10.09
CA THR A 196 4.32 -9.56 -9.21
C THR A 196 4.30 -10.31 -7.87
N ARG A 197 5.45 -10.62 -7.32
CA ARG A 197 5.54 -11.25 -6.00
C ARG A 197 5.58 -10.18 -4.91
N PRO A 198 4.99 -10.44 -3.73
CA PRO A 198 5.08 -9.51 -2.59
C PRO A 198 6.54 -9.15 -2.24
N GLU A 199 7.47 -10.12 -2.35
CA GLU A 199 8.89 -9.92 -2.07
C GLU A 199 9.55 -8.91 -3.01
N ASP A 200 9.12 -8.85 -4.27
CA ASP A 200 9.64 -7.90 -5.26
C ASP A 200 9.21 -6.46 -4.92
N ILE A 201 7.98 -6.30 -4.40
CA ILE A 201 7.49 -5.01 -3.88
C ILE A 201 8.27 -4.62 -2.63
N GLY A 202 8.50 -5.58 -1.72
CA GLY A 202 9.31 -5.38 -0.52
C GLY A 202 10.73 -4.95 -0.83
N ALA A 203 11.38 -5.59 -1.81
CA ALA A 203 12.72 -5.24 -2.25
C ALA A 203 12.80 -3.79 -2.80
N LEU A 204 11.79 -3.37 -3.58
CA LEU A 204 11.70 -1.99 -4.06
C LEU A 204 11.46 -1.01 -2.91
N ALA A 205 10.63 -1.37 -1.93
CA ALA A 205 10.41 -0.55 -0.73
C ALA A 205 11.70 -0.39 0.09
N VAL A 206 12.49 -1.44 0.26
CA VAL A 206 13.80 -1.40 0.93
C VAL A 206 14.77 -0.51 0.17
N PHE A 207 14.83 -0.60 -1.16
CA PHE A 207 15.65 0.30 -1.99
C PHE A 207 15.25 1.76 -1.79
N LEU A 208 13.95 2.08 -1.84
CA LEU A 208 13.43 3.44 -1.66
C LEU A 208 13.63 3.98 -0.23
N ALA A 209 13.73 3.09 0.77
CA ALA A 209 14.05 3.47 2.14
C ALA A 209 15.55 3.72 2.37
N GLY A 210 16.42 3.27 1.48
CA GLY A 210 17.87 3.37 1.62
C GLY A 210 18.46 4.68 1.14
N ASP A 211 19.75 4.86 1.42
CA ASP A 211 20.51 6.08 1.05
C ASP A 211 20.72 6.22 -0.46
N ALA A 212 20.73 5.10 -1.20
CA ALA A 212 20.82 5.12 -2.66
C ALA A 212 19.63 5.83 -3.34
N ALA A 213 18.49 5.95 -2.61
CA ALA A 213 17.30 6.64 -3.07
C ALA A 213 17.12 8.06 -2.48
N ALA A 214 18.16 8.64 -1.86
CA ALA A 214 18.08 9.93 -1.15
C ALA A 214 17.61 11.11 -2.02
N THR A 215 17.78 11.04 -3.33
CA THR A 215 17.32 12.07 -4.28
C THR A 215 16.12 11.62 -5.13
N ILE A 216 15.55 10.46 -4.80
CA ILE A 216 14.36 9.92 -5.45
C ILE A 216 13.13 10.32 -4.62
N THR A 217 12.36 11.28 -5.11
CA THR A 217 11.15 11.76 -4.42
C THR A 217 10.06 12.17 -5.43
N GLY A 218 8.79 12.00 -5.07
CA GLY A 218 7.64 12.29 -5.91
C GLY A 218 7.42 11.32 -7.08
N ALA A 219 8.20 10.26 -7.14
CA ALA A 219 8.14 9.28 -8.22
C ALA A 219 7.07 8.21 -7.99
N SER A 220 6.56 7.67 -9.10
CA SER A 220 5.67 6.51 -9.14
C SER A 220 6.35 5.37 -9.87
N TYR A 221 6.63 4.29 -9.17
CA TYR A 221 7.34 3.13 -9.70
C TYR A 221 6.37 2.02 -10.05
N SER A 222 6.16 1.78 -11.34
CA SER A 222 5.41 0.62 -11.81
C SER A 222 6.19 -0.67 -11.58
N ILE A 223 5.52 -1.66 -11.00
CA ILE A 223 5.96 -3.05 -10.91
C ILE A 223 4.78 -3.92 -11.32
N ASP A 224 4.42 -3.86 -12.59
CA ASP A 224 3.11 -4.23 -13.12
C ASP A 224 3.18 -5.11 -14.40
N GLY A 225 4.35 -5.68 -14.68
CA GLY A 225 4.55 -6.54 -15.85
C GLY A 225 4.25 -5.86 -17.19
N GLY A 226 4.36 -4.53 -17.26
CA GLY A 226 4.13 -3.73 -18.47
C GLY A 226 2.68 -3.26 -18.65
N TRP A 227 1.79 -3.46 -17.67
CA TRP A 227 0.39 -3.04 -17.77
C TRP A 227 0.23 -1.56 -18.12
N THR A 228 1.01 -0.67 -17.49
CA THR A 228 0.89 0.78 -17.67
C THR A 228 1.87 1.36 -18.71
N ALA A 229 2.53 0.53 -19.48
CA ALA A 229 3.49 0.96 -20.51
C ALA A 229 2.86 1.26 -21.87
N GLY A 230 1.59 0.88 -22.09
CA GLY A 230 0.87 1.08 -23.34
C GLY A 230 -0.54 1.62 -23.14
#